data_e514bd72f7147cc8de04251d8d311d9a
#
_entry.id   e514bd72f7147cc8de04251d8d311d9a
#
_cell.length_a   1.000
_cell.length_b   1.000
_cell.length_c   1.000
_cell.angle_alpha   90.00
_cell.angle_beta   90.00
_cell.angle_gamma   90.00
#
_symmetry.space_group_name_H-M   'P 1'
#
loop_
_entity.id
_entity.type
_entity.pdbx_description
1 polymer ?
#
loop_
_entity_poly.entity_id
_entity_poly.type
_entity_poly.pdbx_seq_one_letter_code
_entity_poly.pdbx_strand_id
1 'polypeptide(L)'
;GNSTVAQKRISVGKTAASASIASSSLKNARYYTYLIGQTTLNNNKTVYYGQGMLKTFDYVKKPAKVKGVKAVPNANAAKLSWNAVSNASYYTVYKSTKSSSGYKVAKSKCTSTSLKIKGLTGGKKYYFKVVAVSQAGGKTVIGTQSNAVLAKIPVVAGQVRNVQLSFDSKKNLALTWSRTAKATSYHILYKKAADSKYKILIKTKKSNYSLAKLKADTKYNIKVQAVTRIGNKVYLSSKTSKVITVTPRQYRDKNY
;
A
#
# COMPACT_ATOMS: atom_id res chain seq x y z
N GLY A 1 -14.94 30.56 13.07
CA GLY A 1 -13.48 30.47 13.05
C GLY A 1 -12.92 31.44 12.06
N ASN A 2 -12.21 32.49 12.53
CA ASN A 2 -11.56 33.50 11.69
C ASN A 2 -10.45 32.82 10.86
N SER A 3 -10.71 32.58 9.59
CA SER A 3 -9.69 32.28 8.62
C SER A 3 -8.89 33.56 8.35
N THR A 4 -7.66 33.62 8.85
CA THR A 4 -6.71 34.69 8.50
C THR A 4 -6.37 34.56 7.02
N VAL A 5 -7.04 35.35 6.20
CA VAL A 5 -6.71 35.46 4.78
C VAL A 5 -5.37 36.20 4.70
N ALA A 6 -4.32 35.52 4.23
CA ALA A 6 -3.05 36.16 3.98
C ALA A 6 -3.22 37.22 2.89
N GLN A 7 -3.12 38.49 3.26
CA GLN A 7 -3.18 39.61 2.32
C GLN A 7 -1.76 39.90 1.79
N LYS A 8 -1.60 39.90 0.49
CA LYS A 8 -0.41 40.45 -0.16
C LYS A 8 -0.79 41.70 -0.93
N ARG A 9 -0.29 42.82 -0.48
CA ARG A 9 -0.47 44.10 -1.19
C ARG A 9 0.57 44.22 -2.29
N ILE A 10 0.14 44.59 -3.49
CA ILE A 10 0.99 44.90 -4.62
C ILE A 10 0.66 46.32 -5.03
N SER A 11 1.64 47.21 -4.94
CA SER A 11 1.50 48.58 -5.43
C SER A 11 1.69 48.62 -6.94
N VAL A 12 0.80 49.24 -7.66
CA VAL A 12 0.88 49.47 -9.11
C VAL A 12 0.91 50.97 -9.38
N GLY A 13 1.74 51.38 -10.32
CA GLY A 13 1.81 52.79 -10.72
C GLY A 13 0.48 53.31 -11.32
N LYS A 14 0.29 54.63 -11.33
CA LYS A 14 -0.96 55.30 -11.80
C LYS A 14 -1.39 54.87 -13.22
N THR A 15 -0.45 54.46 -14.06
CA THR A 15 -0.67 54.10 -15.47
C THR A 15 -0.55 52.59 -15.72
N ALA A 16 -0.34 51.79 -14.68
CA ALA A 16 -0.14 50.35 -14.89
C ALA A 16 -1.47 49.67 -15.21
N ALA A 17 -1.53 49.00 -16.37
CA ALA A 17 -2.69 48.22 -16.81
C ALA A 17 -2.73 46.80 -16.24
N SER A 18 -1.64 46.34 -15.60
CA SER A 18 -1.54 44.98 -15.04
C SER A 18 -0.60 44.92 -13.84
N ALA A 19 -0.86 43.96 -12.97
CA ALA A 19 0.03 43.56 -11.87
C ALA A 19 0.16 42.06 -11.85
N SER A 20 1.36 41.54 -11.49
CA SER A 20 1.61 40.13 -11.39
C SER A 20 2.03 39.69 -9.98
N ILE A 21 1.64 38.47 -9.60
CA ILE A 21 2.06 37.85 -8.36
C ILE A 21 2.93 36.63 -8.71
N ALA A 22 4.16 36.61 -8.20
CA ALA A 22 5.03 35.46 -8.41
C ALA A 22 4.40 34.19 -7.85
N SER A 23 4.30 33.15 -8.66
CA SER A 23 3.71 31.86 -8.28
C SER A 23 4.41 31.17 -7.10
N SER A 24 5.69 31.47 -6.89
CA SER A 24 6.48 31.00 -5.74
C SER A 24 5.92 31.43 -4.39
N SER A 25 5.20 32.56 -4.35
CA SER A 25 4.60 33.11 -3.13
C SER A 25 3.18 32.59 -2.87
N LEU A 26 2.58 31.82 -3.79
CA LEU A 26 1.22 31.31 -3.66
C LEU A 26 1.21 29.91 -3.04
N LYS A 27 0.22 29.65 -2.19
CA LYS A 27 -0.11 28.31 -1.66
C LYS A 27 -1.34 27.75 -2.39
N ASN A 28 -1.61 26.48 -2.27
CA ASN A 28 -2.85 25.89 -2.82
C ASN A 28 -4.06 26.50 -2.11
N ALA A 29 -4.77 27.40 -2.79
CA ALA A 29 -5.95 28.06 -2.24
C ALA A 29 -6.76 28.72 -3.36
N ARG A 30 -7.96 29.14 -3.01
CA ARG A 30 -8.73 30.12 -3.78
C ARG A 30 -8.28 31.52 -3.39
N TYR A 31 -7.98 32.35 -4.38
CA TYR A 31 -7.55 33.70 -4.21
C TYR A 31 -8.63 34.67 -4.72
N TYR A 32 -8.78 35.76 -3.99
CA TYR A 32 -9.66 36.89 -4.36
C TYR A 32 -8.77 38.07 -4.64
N THR A 33 -9.00 38.75 -5.76
CA THR A 33 -8.26 39.96 -6.13
C THR A 33 -9.17 41.16 -5.99
N TYR A 34 -8.65 42.23 -5.42
CA TYR A 34 -9.35 43.50 -5.24
C TYR A 34 -8.48 44.63 -5.79
N LEU A 35 -9.11 45.62 -6.39
CA LEU A 35 -8.49 46.89 -6.73
C LEU A 35 -8.92 47.92 -5.69
N ILE A 36 -7.96 48.62 -5.10
CA ILE A 36 -8.20 49.71 -4.15
C ILE A 36 -7.48 50.90 -4.69
N GLY A 37 -8.27 51.93 -5.03
CA GLY A 37 -7.74 53.26 -5.37
C GLY A 37 -7.24 53.96 -4.11
N GLN A 38 -6.13 54.66 -4.21
CA GLN A 38 -5.63 55.54 -3.14
C GLN A 38 -5.18 56.88 -3.70
N THR A 39 -5.33 57.91 -2.90
CA THR A 39 -4.74 59.22 -3.14
C THR A 39 -4.09 59.72 -1.86
N THR A 40 -3.05 60.53 -1.99
CA THR A 40 -2.46 61.26 -0.87
C THR A 40 -2.89 62.72 -0.96
N LEU A 41 -3.51 63.19 0.09
CA LEU A 41 -3.94 64.59 0.20
C LEU A 41 -2.75 65.48 0.56
N ASN A 42 -2.91 66.79 0.37
CA ASN A 42 -1.86 67.79 0.64
C ASN A 42 -1.32 67.79 2.06
N ASN A 43 -2.01 67.20 3.01
CA ASN A 43 -1.58 66.97 4.41
C ASN A 43 -0.89 65.62 4.63
N ASN A 44 -0.39 64.96 3.59
CA ASN A 44 0.22 63.65 3.60
C ASN A 44 -0.70 62.49 4.08
N LYS A 45 -2.00 62.73 4.21
CA LYS A 45 -2.98 61.72 4.58
C LYS A 45 -3.34 60.88 3.35
N THR A 46 -3.11 59.57 3.41
CA THR A 46 -3.54 58.63 2.37
C THR A 46 -5.02 58.28 2.57
N VAL A 47 -5.81 58.48 1.55
CA VAL A 47 -7.24 58.11 1.51
C VAL A 47 -7.41 56.95 0.53
N TYR A 48 -8.11 55.93 0.95
CA TYR A 48 -8.49 54.78 0.13
C TYR A 48 -9.94 54.93 -0.32
N TYR A 49 -10.19 54.77 -1.61
CA TYR A 49 -11.53 54.84 -2.16
C TYR A 49 -11.76 53.79 -3.24
N GLY A 50 -12.98 53.30 -3.30
CA GLY A 50 -13.38 52.32 -4.29
C GLY A 50 -12.63 50.97 -4.14
N GLN A 51 -13.30 49.97 -3.67
CA GLN A 51 -12.81 48.61 -3.72
C GLN A 51 -13.86 47.74 -4.37
N GLY A 52 -13.40 46.85 -5.25
CA GLY A 52 -14.26 45.86 -5.87
C GLY A 52 -13.53 44.58 -6.06
N MET A 53 -14.22 43.45 -5.94
CA MET A 53 -13.65 42.19 -6.30
C MET A 53 -13.47 42.11 -7.81
N LEU A 54 -12.22 42.08 -8.28
CA LEU A 54 -11.92 42.04 -9.71
C LEU A 54 -12.05 40.60 -10.26
N LYS A 55 -11.54 39.65 -9.55
CA LYS A 55 -11.53 38.25 -10.01
C LYS A 55 -11.20 37.31 -8.86
N THR A 56 -11.72 36.09 -8.96
CA THR A 56 -11.27 34.97 -8.16
C THR A 56 -10.50 34.00 -9.03
N PHE A 57 -9.48 33.33 -8.47
CA PHE A 57 -8.79 32.22 -9.13
C PHE A 57 -8.34 31.18 -8.12
N ASP A 58 -8.38 29.92 -8.55
CA ASP A 58 -7.83 28.81 -7.78
C ASP A 58 -6.41 28.53 -8.25
N TYR A 59 -5.46 28.62 -7.32
CA TYR A 59 -4.07 28.28 -7.57
C TYR A 59 -3.75 26.93 -6.95
N VAL A 60 -3.24 26.02 -7.76
CA VAL A 60 -2.79 24.69 -7.33
C VAL A 60 -1.35 24.50 -7.77
N LYS A 61 -0.43 24.52 -6.79
CA LYS A 61 1.00 24.36 -7.07
C LYS A 61 1.28 22.94 -7.57
N LYS A 62 2.03 22.83 -8.67
CA LYS A 62 2.47 21.54 -9.20
C LYS A 62 3.35 20.82 -8.15
N PRO A 63 3.02 19.56 -7.75
CA PRO A 63 3.85 18.81 -6.83
C PRO A 63 5.21 18.48 -7.43
N ALA A 64 6.22 18.44 -6.59
CA ALA A 64 7.55 17.98 -6.99
C ALA A 64 7.53 16.49 -7.37
N LYS A 65 8.57 16.07 -8.09
CA LYS A 65 8.79 14.65 -8.41
C LYS A 65 8.96 13.83 -7.14
N VAL A 66 8.23 12.72 -7.04
CA VAL A 66 8.34 11.80 -5.89
C VAL A 66 9.74 11.19 -5.85
N LYS A 67 10.41 11.28 -4.71
CA LYS A 67 11.74 10.72 -4.43
C LYS A 67 11.65 9.56 -3.44
N GLY A 68 12.74 8.79 -3.29
CA GLY A 68 12.83 7.71 -2.29
C GLY A 68 11.90 6.53 -2.55
N VAL A 69 11.44 6.34 -3.78
CA VAL A 69 10.56 5.20 -4.12
C VAL A 69 11.34 3.90 -3.96
N LYS A 70 10.81 2.99 -3.15
CA LYS A 70 11.34 1.64 -2.93
C LYS A 70 10.26 0.61 -3.20
N ALA A 71 10.64 -0.55 -3.73
CA ALA A 71 9.75 -1.68 -3.97
C ALA A 71 10.36 -2.95 -3.36
N VAL A 72 9.75 -3.45 -2.30
CA VAL A 72 10.17 -4.69 -1.62
C VAL A 72 9.27 -5.83 -2.09
N PRO A 73 9.81 -6.79 -2.87
CA PRO A 73 9.03 -7.92 -3.35
C PRO A 73 8.66 -8.87 -2.20
N ASN A 74 7.48 -9.45 -2.29
CA ASN A 74 6.95 -10.49 -1.40
C ASN A 74 6.25 -11.58 -2.23
N ALA A 75 5.76 -12.65 -1.60
CA ALA A 75 4.93 -13.65 -2.26
C ALA A 75 3.72 -13.00 -2.93
N ASN A 76 3.65 -13.07 -4.26
CA ASN A 76 2.57 -12.52 -5.10
C ASN A 76 2.22 -11.04 -4.84
N ALA A 77 3.18 -10.27 -4.30
CA ALA A 77 2.97 -8.87 -3.94
C ALA A 77 4.28 -8.06 -3.97
N ALA A 78 4.17 -6.74 -3.93
CA ALA A 78 5.26 -5.83 -3.62
C ALA A 78 4.77 -4.77 -2.62
N LYS A 79 5.58 -4.47 -1.60
CA LYS A 79 5.37 -3.32 -0.72
C LYS A 79 6.15 -2.15 -1.29
N LEU A 80 5.45 -1.09 -1.65
CA LEU A 80 6.01 0.17 -2.08
C LEU A 80 6.10 1.13 -0.92
N SER A 81 7.09 2.02 -0.94
CA SER A 81 7.19 3.18 -0.04
C SER A 81 7.91 4.31 -0.77
N TRP A 82 7.64 5.55 -0.37
CA TRP A 82 8.24 6.75 -0.96
C TRP A 82 8.25 7.90 0.04
N ASN A 83 9.00 8.95 -0.27
CA ASN A 83 9.04 10.16 0.55
C ASN A 83 7.80 11.01 0.29
N ALA A 84 7.28 11.63 1.34
CA ALA A 84 6.19 12.59 1.21
C ALA A 84 6.62 13.78 0.32
N VAL A 85 5.67 14.31 -0.43
CA VAL A 85 5.85 15.49 -1.28
C VAL A 85 4.95 16.60 -0.75
N SER A 86 5.52 17.76 -0.53
CA SER A 86 4.78 18.96 -0.14
C SER A 86 3.68 19.29 -1.15
N ASN A 87 2.53 19.74 -0.68
CA ASN A 87 1.34 20.04 -1.48
C ASN A 87 0.72 18.84 -2.23
N ALA A 88 1.13 17.62 -1.94
CA ALA A 88 0.45 16.44 -2.46
C ALA A 88 -0.83 16.19 -1.66
N SER A 89 -1.97 16.18 -2.34
CA SER A 89 -3.25 15.75 -1.75
C SER A 89 -3.36 14.23 -1.73
N TYR A 90 -2.78 13.56 -2.72
CA TYR A 90 -2.72 12.11 -2.84
C TYR A 90 -1.66 11.68 -3.86
N TYR A 91 -1.46 10.37 -3.97
CA TYR A 91 -0.54 9.76 -4.92
C TYR A 91 -1.28 8.79 -5.85
N THR A 92 -0.79 8.68 -7.08
CA THR A 92 -1.18 7.63 -8.02
C THR A 92 0.01 6.74 -8.29
N VAL A 93 -0.19 5.43 -8.11
CA VAL A 93 0.83 4.41 -8.34
C VAL A 93 0.56 3.71 -9.66
N TYR A 94 1.58 3.62 -10.49
CA TYR A 94 1.56 2.94 -11.79
C TYR A 94 2.41 1.68 -11.73
N LYS A 95 2.03 0.66 -12.50
CA LYS A 95 2.81 -0.57 -12.70
C LYS A 95 2.93 -0.94 -14.17
N SER A 96 4.06 -1.56 -14.51
CA SER A 96 4.30 -2.16 -15.83
C SER A 96 5.14 -3.43 -15.67
N THR A 97 5.15 -4.29 -16.67
CA THR A 97 6.12 -5.38 -16.84
C THR A 97 7.32 -4.97 -17.72
N LYS A 98 7.26 -3.80 -18.35
CA LYS A 98 8.33 -3.17 -19.13
C LYS A 98 8.92 -2.00 -18.35
N SER A 99 10.23 -1.75 -18.46
CA SER A 99 10.92 -0.71 -17.68
C SER A 99 10.56 0.72 -18.10
N SER A 100 10.34 0.94 -19.41
CA SER A 100 10.16 2.28 -20.00
C SER A 100 8.73 2.59 -20.42
N SER A 101 7.87 1.58 -20.66
CA SER A 101 6.56 1.76 -21.27
C SER A 101 5.47 0.90 -20.65
N GLY A 102 4.22 1.04 -21.13
CA GLY A 102 3.10 0.17 -20.75
C GLY A 102 2.62 0.34 -19.30
N TYR A 103 2.88 1.49 -18.68
CA TYR A 103 2.45 1.77 -17.31
C TYR A 103 0.93 1.97 -17.22
N LYS A 104 0.29 1.14 -16.41
CA LYS A 104 -1.14 1.24 -16.06
C LYS A 104 -1.31 1.61 -14.60
N VAL A 105 -2.40 2.29 -14.26
CA VAL A 105 -2.72 2.64 -12.87
C VAL A 105 -2.89 1.35 -12.07
N ALA A 106 -2.11 1.23 -11.00
CA ALA A 106 -2.22 0.15 -10.02
C ALA A 106 -3.06 0.57 -8.81
N LYS A 107 -2.99 1.84 -8.43
CA LYS A 107 -3.80 2.46 -7.38
C LYS A 107 -3.83 3.98 -7.59
N SER A 108 -5.01 4.57 -7.53
CA SER A 108 -5.24 6.03 -7.51
C SER A 108 -5.66 6.48 -6.12
N LYS A 109 -5.61 7.79 -5.89
CA LYS A 109 -6.05 8.47 -4.65
C LYS A 109 -5.49 7.84 -3.37
N CYS A 110 -4.19 7.51 -3.38
CA CYS A 110 -3.49 6.97 -2.23
C CYS A 110 -3.00 8.13 -1.34
N THR A 111 -3.49 8.25 -0.11
CA THR A 111 -3.10 9.30 0.84
C THR A 111 -1.90 8.92 1.71
N SER A 112 -1.55 7.65 1.73
CA SER A 112 -0.36 7.13 2.44
C SER A 112 0.87 7.16 1.53
N THR A 113 2.05 7.25 2.13
CA THR A 113 3.36 7.12 1.47
C THR A 113 3.85 5.67 1.36
N SER A 114 2.99 4.71 1.63
CA SER A 114 3.26 3.29 1.44
C SER A 114 2.04 2.54 0.95
N LEU A 115 2.26 1.49 0.14
CA LEU A 115 1.20 0.70 -0.47
C LEU A 115 1.64 -0.74 -0.73
N LYS A 116 0.79 -1.72 -0.44
CA LYS A 116 1.00 -3.11 -0.85
C LYS A 116 0.20 -3.42 -2.12
N ILE A 117 0.88 -3.66 -3.21
CA ILE A 117 0.30 -4.14 -4.47
C ILE A 117 0.24 -5.66 -4.42
N LYS A 118 -0.95 -6.23 -4.49
CA LYS A 118 -1.21 -7.68 -4.49
C LYS A 118 -1.46 -8.20 -5.92
N GLY A 119 -1.58 -9.53 -6.09
CA GLY A 119 -1.93 -10.16 -7.37
C GLY A 119 -0.80 -10.15 -8.40
N LEU A 120 0.46 -10.04 -7.94
CA LEU A 120 1.63 -10.11 -8.80
C LEU A 120 2.04 -11.57 -9.03
N THR A 121 2.41 -11.89 -10.27
CA THR A 121 2.81 -13.24 -10.67
C THR A 121 4.26 -13.52 -10.26
N GLY A 122 4.49 -14.62 -9.56
CA GLY A 122 5.84 -15.09 -9.23
C GLY A 122 6.71 -15.29 -10.47
N GLY A 123 8.00 -14.97 -10.37
CA GLY A 123 8.97 -15.04 -11.46
C GLY A 123 8.99 -13.81 -12.38
N LYS A 124 7.94 -13.02 -12.43
CA LYS A 124 7.87 -11.80 -13.28
C LYS A 124 8.57 -10.61 -12.63
N LYS A 125 9.09 -9.72 -13.48
CA LYS A 125 9.58 -8.40 -13.14
C LYS A 125 8.41 -7.41 -13.25
N TYR A 126 8.29 -6.52 -12.26
CA TYR A 126 7.36 -5.40 -12.28
C TYR A 126 8.10 -4.12 -11.99
N TYR A 127 7.75 -3.08 -12.71
CA TYR A 127 8.28 -1.73 -12.56
C TYR A 127 7.16 -0.84 -12.04
N PHE A 128 7.49 -0.01 -11.07
CA PHE A 128 6.53 0.90 -10.44
C PHE A 128 7.01 2.33 -10.57
N LYS A 129 6.07 3.24 -10.78
CA LYS A 129 6.25 4.69 -10.71
C LYS A 129 5.19 5.28 -9.81
N VAL A 130 5.53 6.38 -9.16
CA VAL A 130 4.60 7.11 -8.27
C VAL A 130 4.54 8.56 -8.72
N VAL A 131 3.35 9.12 -8.72
CA VAL A 131 3.09 10.53 -9.05
C VAL A 131 2.37 11.15 -7.87
N ALA A 132 2.82 12.32 -7.43
CA ALA A 132 2.10 13.16 -6.48
C ALA A 132 1.08 14.01 -7.24
N VAL A 133 -0.08 14.19 -6.66
CA VAL A 133 -1.17 14.98 -7.23
C VAL A 133 -1.62 16.03 -6.20
N SER A 134 -1.69 17.28 -6.61
CA SER A 134 -2.29 18.37 -5.82
C SER A 134 -3.72 18.60 -6.28
N GLN A 135 -4.60 18.86 -5.32
CA GLN A 135 -5.98 19.22 -5.59
C GLN A 135 -6.45 20.33 -4.65
N ALA A 136 -7.03 21.38 -5.20
CA ALA A 136 -7.69 22.46 -4.45
C ALA A 136 -8.71 23.17 -5.36
N GLY A 137 -9.81 23.68 -4.80
CA GLY A 137 -10.82 24.45 -5.52
C GLY A 137 -11.39 23.76 -6.76
N GLY A 138 -11.52 22.42 -6.75
CA GLY A 138 -11.96 21.65 -7.91
C GLY A 138 -10.89 21.41 -8.99
N LYS A 139 -9.73 22.09 -8.91
CA LYS A 139 -8.62 21.88 -9.85
C LYS A 139 -7.68 20.77 -9.38
N THR A 140 -7.16 20.01 -10.35
CA THR A 140 -6.19 18.93 -10.11
C THR A 140 -4.95 19.17 -10.94
N VAL A 141 -3.77 19.14 -10.30
CA VAL A 141 -2.47 19.26 -10.96
C VAL A 141 -1.62 18.04 -10.66
N ILE A 142 -1.19 17.38 -11.73
CA ILE A 142 -0.39 16.16 -11.67
C ILE A 142 1.09 16.51 -11.72
N GLY A 143 1.86 15.99 -10.75
CA GLY A 143 3.30 16.15 -10.69
C GLY A 143 4.04 15.31 -11.73
N THR A 144 5.36 15.37 -11.68
CA THR A 144 6.22 14.55 -12.54
C THR A 144 6.32 13.13 -12.00
N GLN A 145 6.27 12.13 -12.86
CA GLN A 145 6.45 10.73 -12.49
C GLN A 145 7.83 10.48 -11.85
N SER A 146 7.87 9.65 -10.81
CA SER A 146 9.13 9.17 -10.23
C SER A 146 9.93 8.35 -11.26
N ASN A 147 11.21 8.11 -10.97
CA ASN A 147 11.94 7.04 -11.64
C ASN A 147 11.25 5.70 -11.38
N ALA A 148 11.39 4.79 -12.34
CA ALA A 148 10.89 3.44 -12.21
C ALA A 148 11.71 2.65 -11.18
N VAL A 149 11.04 1.90 -10.30
CA VAL A 149 11.67 0.95 -9.38
C VAL A 149 11.26 -0.47 -9.71
N LEU A 150 12.22 -1.38 -9.70
CA LEU A 150 12.05 -2.79 -10.03
C LEU A 150 11.67 -3.61 -8.80
N ALA A 151 10.67 -4.50 -8.94
CA ALA A 151 10.45 -5.63 -8.05
C ALA A 151 10.41 -6.94 -8.86
N LYS A 152 11.39 -7.82 -8.64
CA LYS A 152 11.36 -9.19 -9.15
C LYS A 152 10.59 -10.05 -8.15
N ILE A 153 9.40 -10.51 -8.52
CA ILE A 153 8.54 -11.27 -7.61
C ILE A 153 9.06 -12.70 -7.46
N PRO A 154 9.32 -13.19 -6.24
CA PRO A 154 9.84 -14.53 -6.03
C PRO A 154 8.84 -15.58 -6.48
N VAL A 155 9.34 -16.69 -7.03
CA VAL A 155 8.54 -17.91 -7.24
C VAL A 155 8.48 -18.63 -5.91
N VAL A 156 7.30 -18.70 -5.32
CA VAL A 156 7.08 -19.34 -4.02
C VAL A 156 6.13 -20.52 -4.18
N ALA A 157 6.15 -21.42 -3.19
CA ALA A 157 5.24 -22.55 -3.14
C ALA A 157 3.77 -22.09 -3.17
N GLY A 158 2.97 -22.86 -3.88
CA GLY A 158 1.52 -22.68 -3.92
C GLY A 158 0.82 -23.22 -2.66
N GLN A 159 -0.48 -23.41 -2.76
CA GLN A 159 -1.30 -24.02 -1.73
C GLN A 159 -0.92 -25.49 -1.53
N VAL A 160 -0.83 -25.95 -0.28
CA VAL A 160 -0.72 -27.38 0.05
C VAL A 160 -2.04 -28.08 -0.26
N ARG A 161 -1.96 -29.22 -0.93
CA ARG A 161 -3.11 -30.02 -1.36
C ARG A 161 -3.03 -31.43 -0.77
N ASN A 162 -4.15 -32.17 -0.87
CA ASN A 162 -4.27 -33.55 -0.46
C ASN A 162 -3.81 -33.76 0.99
N VAL A 163 -4.23 -32.84 1.88
CA VAL A 163 -3.99 -33.03 3.32
C VAL A 163 -5.02 -34.01 3.84
N GLN A 164 -4.54 -35.11 4.43
CA GLN A 164 -5.34 -36.19 4.92
C GLN A 164 -4.89 -36.60 6.33
N LEU A 165 -5.82 -37.19 7.07
CA LEU A 165 -5.53 -37.90 8.30
C LEU A 165 -5.20 -39.36 7.99
N SER A 166 -4.22 -39.91 8.69
CA SER A 166 -3.79 -41.30 8.61
C SER A 166 -3.27 -41.73 9.98
N PHE A 167 -2.84 -42.98 10.08
CA PHE A 167 -2.10 -43.45 11.24
C PHE A 167 -0.63 -43.66 10.85
N ASP A 168 0.29 -43.33 11.77
CA ASP A 168 1.70 -43.62 11.60
C ASP A 168 2.00 -45.10 11.98
N SER A 169 3.26 -45.54 11.80
CA SER A 169 3.68 -46.88 12.13
C SER A 169 3.51 -47.27 13.61
N LYS A 170 3.39 -46.28 14.48
CA LYS A 170 3.12 -46.46 15.92
C LYS A 170 1.64 -46.30 16.27
N LYS A 171 0.76 -46.35 15.27
CA LYS A 171 -0.69 -46.21 15.40
C LYS A 171 -1.15 -44.84 15.99
N ASN A 172 -0.29 -43.81 15.93
CA ASN A 172 -0.68 -42.45 16.29
C ASN A 172 -1.33 -41.77 15.11
N LEU A 173 -2.30 -40.91 15.41
CA LEU A 173 -2.90 -40.02 14.40
C LEU A 173 -1.82 -39.14 13.75
N ALA A 174 -1.81 -39.11 12.43
CA ALA A 174 -0.85 -38.36 11.63
C ALA A 174 -1.53 -37.54 10.52
N LEU A 175 -0.84 -36.51 10.08
CA LEU A 175 -1.18 -35.78 8.87
C LEU A 175 -0.23 -36.18 7.76
N THR A 176 -0.76 -36.33 6.56
CA THR A 176 0.00 -36.50 5.33
C THR A 176 -0.48 -35.47 4.31
N TRP A 177 0.39 -35.08 3.38
CA TRP A 177 0.03 -34.16 2.28
C TRP A 177 0.96 -34.33 1.08
N SER A 178 0.50 -33.88 -0.09
CA SER A 178 1.33 -33.86 -1.28
C SER A 178 2.44 -32.83 -1.17
N ARG A 179 3.67 -33.21 -1.59
CA ARG A 179 4.77 -32.25 -1.72
C ARG A 179 4.37 -31.12 -2.65
N THR A 180 4.62 -29.90 -2.22
CA THR A 180 4.28 -28.70 -2.98
C THR A 180 5.53 -28.17 -3.68
N ALA A 181 5.45 -27.97 -4.99
CA ALA A 181 6.57 -27.42 -5.77
C ALA A 181 7.08 -26.12 -5.15
N LYS A 182 8.41 -25.95 -5.10
CA LYS A 182 9.10 -24.80 -4.48
C LYS A 182 8.96 -24.70 -2.96
N ALA A 183 8.28 -25.61 -2.28
CA ALA A 183 8.30 -25.68 -0.83
C ALA A 183 9.66 -26.22 -0.35
N THR A 184 10.26 -25.52 0.60
CA THR A 184 11.47 -25.95 1.32
C THR A 184 11.14 -26.54 2.68
N SER A 185 9.98 -26.21 3.20
CA SER A 185 9.42 -26.71 4.47
C SER A 185 7.93 -26.39 4.56
N TYR A 186 7.31 -26.84 5.64
CA TYR A 186 5.90 -26.62 5.94
C TYR A 186 5.73 -26.14 7.37
N HIS A 187 4.74 -25.26 7.61
CA HIS A 187 4.22 -24.97 8.93
C HIS A 187 2.89 -25.69 9.10
N ILE A 188 2.78 -26.52 10.12
CA ILE A 188 1.50 -27.06 10.57
C ILE A 188 0.92 -26.06 11.55
N LEU A 189 -0.24 -25.55 11.24
CA LEU A 189 -0.96 -24.55 12.02
C LEU A 189 -2.16 -25.23 12.66
N TYR A 190 -2.39 -24.99 13.93
CA TYR A 190 -3.50 -25.54 14.68
C TYR A 190 -4.16 -24.52 15.59
N LYS A 191 -5.40 -24.78 15.94
CA LYS A 191 -6.11 -24.14 17.04
C LYS A 191 -7.12 -25.12 17.62
N LYS A 192 -7.49 -24.97 18.91
CA LYS A 192 -8.71 -25.61 19.40
C LYS A 192 -9.92 -25.04 18.63
N ALA A 193 -11.00 -25.78 18.48
CA ALA A 193 -12.15 -25.32 17.72
C ALA A 193 -12.70 -23.98 18.25
N ALA A 194 -12.70 -23.80 19.58
CA ALA A 194 -13.16 -22.59 20.25
C ALA A 194 -12.18 -21.39 20.14
N ASP A 195 -10.90 -21.60 19.82
CA ASP A 195 -9.91 -20.52 19.75
C ASP A 195 -10.14 -19.68 18.48
N SER A 196 -9.87 -18.37 18.55
CA SER A 196 -9.96 -17.48 17.40
C SER A 196 -8.71 -17.55 16.50
N LYS A 197 -7.53 -17.80 17.07
CA LYS A 197 -6.23 -17.68 16.37
C LYS A 197 -5.51 -19.00 16.22
N TYR A 198 -4.92 -19.22 15.02
CA TYR A 198 -4.02 -20.34 14.77
C TYR A 198 -2.63 -20.09 15.35
N LYS A 199 -2.02 -21.13 15.92
CA LYS A 199 -0.64 -21.19 16.37
C LYS A 199 0.14 -22.17 15.50
N ILE A 200 1.46 -22.03 15.45
CA ILE A 200 2.32 -23.01 14.78
C ILE A 200 2.52 -24.19 15.73
N LEU A 201 2.08 -25.37 15.30
CA LEU A 201 2.35 -26.62 16.01
C LEU A 201 3.80 -27.04 15.80
N ILE A 202 4.24 -27.05 14.55
CA ILE A 202 5.61 -27.48 14.14
C ILE A 202 5.99 -26.88 12.80
N LYS A 203 7.31 -26.79 12.55
CA LYS A 203 7.92 -26.54 11.26
C LYS A 203 8.63 -27.81 10.80
N THR A 204 8.32 -28.33 9.63
CA THR A 204 8.88 -29.60 9.12
C THR A 204 9.27 -29.52 7.65
N LYS A 205 10.30 -30.27 7.24
CA LYS A 205 10.65 -30.48 5.82
C LYS A 205 9.94 -31.71 5.22
N LYS A 206 9.39 -32.57 6.07
CA LYS A 206 8.65 -33.78 5.65
C LYS A 206 7.25 -33.39 5.17
N SER A 207 6.62 -34.27 4.41
CA SER A 207 5.23 -34.16 3.97
C SER A 207 4.24 -34.95 4.84
N ASN A 208 4.67 -35.30 6.04
CA ASN A 208 3.88 -35.96 7.08
C ASN A 208 4.27 -35.44 8.46
N TYR A 209 3.40 -35.66 9.43
CA TYR A 209 3.68 -35.34 10.84
C TYR A 209 2.72 -36.08 11.77
N SER A 210 3.25 -36.72 12.82
CA SER A 210 2.48 -37.37 13.88
C SER A 210 1.83 -36.33 14.81
N LEU A 211 0.56 -36.49 15.08
CA LEU A 211 -0.25 -35.61 15.97
C LEU A 211 -0.31 -36.13 17.41
N ALA A 212 0.53 -37.06 17.78
CA ALA A 212 0.55 -37.71 19.12
C ALA A 212 0.53 -36.73 20.30
N LYS A 213 1.03 -35.50 20.11
CA LYS A 213 1.04 -34.45 21.15
C LYS A 213 -0.29 -33.73 21.35
N LEU A 214 -1.30 -33.99 20.53
CA LEU A 214 -2.63 -33.39 20.69
C LEU A 214 -3.44 -34.16 21.74
N LYS A 215 -4.19 -33.44 22.57
CA LYS A 215 -5.07 -34.03 23.59
C LYS A 215 -6.20 -34.83 22.90
N ALA A 216 -6.44 -36.06 23.37
CA ALA A 216 -7.34 -37.01 22.75
C ALA A 216 -8.78 -36.48 22.56
N ASP A 217 -9.33 -35.79 23.55
CA ASP A 217 -10.74 -35.36 23.59
C ASP A 217 -10.94 -33.89 23.21
N THR A 218 -9.92 -33.24 22.69
CA THR A 218 -10.03 -31.85 22.27
C THR A 218 -10.24 -31.76 20.77
N LYS A 219 -11.25 -31.02 20.32
CA LYS A 219 -11.51 -30.73 18.91
C LYS A 219 -10.55 -29.67 18.39
N TYR A 220 -9.82 -29.99 17.33
CA TYR A 220 -8.83 -29.12 16.69
C TYR A 220 -9.21 -28.79 15.25
N ASN A 221 -8.86 -27.58 14.84
CA ASN A 221 -8.79 -27.18 13.44
C ASN A 221 -7.31 -27.09 13.04
N ILE A 222 -6.93 -27.84 12.01
CA ILE A 222 -5.54 -27.98 11.56
C ILE A 222 -5.44 -27.61 10.08
N LYS A 223 -4.37 -26.93 9.69
CA LYS A 223 -4.06 -26.62 8.29
C LYS A 223 -2.55 -26.59 8.08
N VAL A 224 -2.13 -26.81 6.85
CA VAL A 224 -0.70 -26.84 6.46
C VAL A 224 -0.43 -25.66 5.53
N GLN A 225 0.67 -24.94 5.77
CA GLN A 225 1.15 -23.86 4.96
C GLN A 225 2.53 -24.17 4.40
N ALA A 226 2.71 -24.09 3.09
CA ALA A 226 4.01 -24.27 2.47
C ALA A 226 4.90 -23.03 2.70
N VAL A 227 6.17 -23.28 2.88
CA VAL A 227 7.22 -22.28 3.10
C VAL A 227 8.27 -22.42 2.00
N THR A 228 8.66 -21.30 1.42
CA THR A 228 9.79 -21.22 0.48
C THR A 228 10.89 -20.36 1.09
N ARG A 229 12.11 -20.87 1.16
CA ARG A 229 13.29 -20.08 1.53
C ARG A 229 14.09 -19.77 0.27
N ILE A 230 14.42 -18.51 0.06
CA ILE A 230 15.26 -18.02 -1.05
C ILE A 230 16.36 -17.16 -0.42
N GLY A 231 17.59 -17.67 -0.39
CA GLY A 231 18.67 -17.09 0.42
C GLY A 231 18.23 -16.97 1.89
N ASN A 232 18.41 -15.82 2.48
CA ASN A 232 18.03 -15.55 3.87
C ASN A 232 16.55 -15.16 4.05
N LYS A 233 15.77 -15.06 2.96
CA LYS A 233 14.35 -14.67 3.03
C LYS A 233 13.44 -15.87 3.07
N VAL A 234 12.41 -15.79 3.93
CA VAL A 234 11.38 -16.81 4.09
C VAL A 234 10.06 -16.26 3.56
N TYR A 235 9.43 -17.03 2.69
CA TYR A 235 8.14 -16.68 2.08
C TYR A 235 7.12 -17.75 2.43
N LEU A 236 5.97 -17.33 2.95
CA LEU A 236 4.83 -18.21 3.18
C LEU A 236 3.97 -18.26 1.91
N SER A 237 3.39 -19.42 1.61
CA SER A 237 2.37 -19.51 0.57
C SER A 237 1.20 -18.58 0.88
N SER A 238 0.62 -17.99 -0.15
CA SER A 238 -0.50 -17.04 0.02
C SER A 238 -1.79 -17.70 0.52
N LYS A 239 -1.90 -19.01 0.33
CA LYS A 239 -3.01 -19.83 0.81
C LYS A 239 -2.47 -21.00 1.63
N THR A 240 -3.20 -21.36 2.69
CA THR A 240 -2.99 -22.62 3.44
C THR A 240 -3.76 -23.75 2.76
N SER A 241 -3.57 -25.00 3.20
CA SER A 241 -4.47 -26.10 2.86
C SER A 241 -5.92 -25.79 3.26
N LYS A 242 -6.86 -26.63 2.84
CA LYS A 242 -8.16 -26.75 3.50
C LYS A 242 -7.94 -27.05 4.98
N VAL A 243 -8.90 -26.66 5.81
CA VAL A 243 -8.89 -26.96 7.25
C VAL A 243 -9.33 -28.41 7.44
N ILE A 244 -8.60 -29.14 8.26
CA ILE A 244 -9.05 -30.44 8.79
C ILE A 244 -9.50 -30.22 10.22
N THR A 245 -10.71 -30.66 10.52
CA THR A 245 -11.27 -30.65 11.88
C THR A 245 -11.22 -32.05 12.42
N VAL A 246 -10.62 -32.24 13.59
CA VAL A 246 -10.44 -33.58 14.21
C VAL A 246 -10.48 -33.52 15.73
N THR A 247 -11.10 -34.51 16.34
CA THR A 247 -10.95 -34.90 17.75
C THR A 247 -10.18 -36.23 17.75
N PRO A 248 -8.93 -36.30 18.25
CA PRO A 248 -8.06 -37.45 18.03
C PRO A 248 -8.66 -38.78 18.48
N ARG A 249 -9.31 -38.87 19.65
CA ARG A 249 -9.96 -40.07 20.12
C ARG A 249 -11.09 -40.51 19.18
N GLN A 250 -12.05 -39.64 18.90
CA GLN A 250 -13.21 -39.95 18.03
C GLN A 250 -12.76 -40.41 16.63
N TYR A 251 -11.70 -39.83 16.07
CA TYR A 251 -11.18 -40.27 14.78
C TYR A 251 -10.61 -41.67 14.87
N ARG A 252 -9.87 -42.01 15.96
CA ARG A 252 -9.33 -43.33 16.19
C ARG A 252 -10.45 -44.35 16.31
N ASP A 253 -11.39 -44.15 17.21
CA ASP A 253 -12.47 -45.08 17.52
C ASP A 253 -13.34 -45.37 16.29
N LYS A 254 -13.43 -44.43 15.34
CA LYS A 254 -14.18 -44.59 14.09
C LYS A 254 -13.43 -45.35 13.00
N ASN A 255 -12.09 -45.32 13.00
CA ASN A 255 -11.25 -45.80 11.87
C ASN A 255 -10.27 -46.90 12.27
N TYR A 256 -10.40 -47.45 13.46
CA TYR A 256 -9.64 -48.52 14.02
C TYR A 256 -10.56 -49.61 14.52
#